data_1611af8f9ed5b20f89a508d8485a364f
#
_entry.id   1611af8f9ed5b20f89a508d8485a364f
#
_cell.length_a   1.000
_cell.length_b   1.000
_cell.length_c   1.000
_cell.angle_alpha   90.00
_cell.angle_beta   90.00
_cell.angle_gamma   90.00
#
_symmetry.space_group_name_H-M   'P 1'
#
loop_
_entity.id
_entity.type
_entity.pdbx_description
1 polymer ?
#
loop_
_entity_poly.entity_id
_entity_poly.type
_entity_poly.pdbx_seq_one_letter_code
_entity_poly.pdbx_strand_id
1 'polypeptide(L)'
;LPLVFLAGDAKVLKDEHVKGICEKKKVKRMKVSLEEKETAFNLLSQGGLFFTDVLLDIVDFDDWKKDDQKKLLELAEKAKIDVIVRTEESVKAKDILVLALPKPWEHEKWTDYVSQRLKKHGISASRRLAELIFEKVGPNDELIDREIEKLACVTNQPTEELVEQIVSFHSRGDIEELCFKVSMGNFEEAHPLLSAILKNTEAVLVVSMLARHFLDLYKLVLFLERQETYPWPVIKKASESLGIGLGRTAKFLGFSFKGGDKVLNHITLYDAEKLEKILDRLYWLDLVVKSTPTPNLAIHSFLDQVRQILGEGT
;
A
#
# COMPACT_ATOMS: atom_id res chain seq x y z
N LEU A 1 20.21 -25.83 -3.09
CA LEU A 1 19.61 -24.95 -4.10
C LEU A 1 20.47 -23.70 -4.19
N PRO A 2 21.37 -23.53 -5.17
CA PRO A 2 22.30 -22.40 -5.16
C PRO A 2 21.57 -21.05 -5.35
N LEU A 3 20.53 -20.99 -6.19
CA LEU A 3 19.78 -19.76 -6.47
C LEU A 3 18.30 -20.06 -6.68
N VAL A 4 17.41 -19.40 -5.91
CA VAL A 4 15.96 -19.51 -6.01
C VAL A 4 15.34 -18.14 -6.11
N PHE A 5 14.39 -17.94 -7.00
CA PHE A 5 13.58 -16.73 -7.08
C PHE A 5 12.23 -16.91 -6.39
N LEU A 6 11.89 -15.97 -5.51
CA LEU A 6 10.54 -15.82 -4.96
C LEU A 6 9.88 -14.63 -5.66
N ALA A 7 9.06 -14.92 -6.67
CA ALA A 7 8.34 -13.91 -7.43
C ALA A 7 6.95 -13.62 -6.87
N GLY A 8 6.39 -12.45 -7.20
CA GLY A 8 5.06 -12.02 -6.77
C GLY A 8 5.09 -11.03 -5.59
N ASP A 9 3.93 -10.64 -5.11
CA ASP A 9 3.72 -9.55 -4.15
C ASP A 9 3.41 -10.01 -2.72
N ALA A 10 3.29 -11.33 -2.45
CA ALA A 10 2.98 -11.89 -1.14
C ALA A 10 4.20 -11.89 -0.20
N LYS A 11 4.43 -10.79 0.50
CA LYS A 11 5.61 -10.60 1.37
C LYS A 11 5.64 -11.57 2.54
N VAL A 12 4.50 -11.77 3.20
CA VAL A 12 4.38 -12.68 4.35
C VAL A 12 4.67 -14.13 3.92
N LEU A 13 4.13 -14.58 2.79
CA LEU A 13 4.38 -15.93 2.30
C LEU A 13 5.84 -16.14 1.89
N LYS A 14 6.49 -15.11 1.32
CA LYS A 14 7.93 -15.14 1.03
C LYS A 14 8.75 -15.28 2.30
N ASP A 15 8.45 -14.50 3.35
CA ASP A 15 9.15 -14.57 4.64
C ASP A 15 9.01 -15.94 5.27
N GLU A 16 7.82 -16.53 5.24
CA GLU A 16 7.57 -17.86 5.76
C GLU A 16 8.31 -18.95 4.98
N HIS A 17 8.33 -18.83 3.66
CA HIS A 17 9.06 -19.78 2.82
C HIS A 17 10.56 -19.78 3.14
N VAL A 18 11.16 -18.59 3.27
CA VAL A 18 12.57 -18.43 3.65
C VAL A 18 12.83 -19.02 5.04
N LYS A 19 11.96 -18.70 6.03
CA LYS A 19 12.06 -19.25 7.39
C LYS A 19 12.00 -20.78 7.37
N GLY A 20 11.07 -21.36 6.63
CA GLY A 20 10.96 -22.82 6.50
C GLY A 20 12.18 -23.50 5.86
N ILE A 21 12.84 -22.84 4.90
CA ILE A 21 14.12 -23.32 4.33
C ILE A 21 15.22 -23.26 5.39
N CYS A 22 15.34 -22.15 6.11
CA CYS A 22 16.36 -21.98 7.14
C CYS A 22 16.24 -23.03 8.25
N GLU A 23 15.02 -23.31 8.71
CA GLU A 23 14.75 -24.34 9.72
C GLU A 23 15.10 -25.74 9.22
N LYS A 24 14.69 -26.10 8.00
CA LYS A 24 15.00 -27.42 7.40
C LYS A 24 16.48 -27.64 7.19
N LYS A 25 17.20 -26.63 6.75
CA LYS A 25 18.64 -26.70 6.47
C LYS A 25 19.52 -26.40 7.68
N LYS A 26 18.92 -25.90 8.78
CA LYS A 26 19.62 -25.43 9.99
C LYS A 26 20.65 -24.32 9.68
N VAL A 27 20.31 -23.42 8.76
CA VAL A 27 21.15 -22.29 8.35
C VAL A 27 20.60 -20.98 8.90
N LYS A 28 21.47 -19.99 9.09
CA LYS A 28 21.09 -18.65 9.50
C LYS A 28 20.66 -17.82 8.30
N ARG A 29 19.51 -17.15 8.40
CA ARG A 29 19.06 -16.19 7.40
C ARG A 29 19.88 -14.90 7.51
N MET A 30 20.42 -14.44 6.41
CA MET A 30 21.02 -13.12 6.27
C MET A 30 20.21 -12.33 5.25
N LYS A 31 19.40 -11.39 5.75
CA LYS A 31 18.59 -10.49 4.93
C LYS A 31 19.49 -9.37 4.41
N VAL A 32 19.46 -9.11 3.10
CA VAL A 32 20.24 -8.06 2.46
C VAL A 32 19.33 -7.15 1.65
N SER A 33 19.37 -5.86 1.97
CA SER A 33 18.70 -4.78 1.25
C SER A 33 19.62 -4.12 0.22
N LEU A 34 19.08 -3.17 -0.56
CA LEU A 34 19.84 -2.37 -1.52
C LEU A 34 21.04 -1.66 -0.88
N GLU A 35 20.88 -1.16 0.35
CA GLU A 35 21.93 -0.43 1.07
C GLU A 35 23.11 -1.34 1.45
N GLU A 36 22.85 -2.64 1.60
CA GLU A 36 23.82 -3.66 2.03
C GLU A 36 24.36 -4.51 0.87
N LYS A 37 24.14 -4.11 -0.38
CA LYS A 37 24.52 -4.89 -1.58
C LYS A 37 25.99 -5.29 -1.64
N GLU A 38 26.90 -4.43 -1.15
CA GLU A 38 28.34 -4.75 -1.11
C GLU A 38 28.64 -5.92 -0.17
N THR A 39 27.89 -6.08 0.90
CA THR A 39 27.98 -7.26 1.78
C THR A 39 27.62 -8.53 1.03
N ALA A 40 26.56 -8.50 0.21
CA ALA A 40 26.20 -9.65 -0.64
C ALA A 40 27.31 -9.99 -1.63
N PHE A 41 27.86 -9.00 -2.33
CA PHE A 41 28.93 -9.20 -3.29
C PHE A 41 30.18 -9.80 -2.64
N ASN A 42 30.58 -9.30 -1.47
CA ASN A 42 31.74 -9.80 -0.74
C ASN A 42 31.55 -11.25 -0.31
N LEU A 43 30.40 -11.59 0.25
CA LEU A 43 30.08 -12.95 0.70
C LEU A 43 30.06 -13.93 -0.46
N LEU A 44 29.45 -13.58 -1.59
CA LEU A 44 29.39 -14.43 -2.75
C LEU A 44 30.76 -14.60 -3.44
N SER A 45 31.56 -13.54 -3.48
CA SER A 45 32.92 -13.57 -4.07
C SER A 45 33.91 -14.41 -3.27
N GLN A 46 33.77 -14.46 -1.95
CA GLN A 46 34.62 -15.27 -1.06
C GLN A 46 34.30 -16.77 -1.11
N GLY A 47 33.33 -17.16 -1.93
CA GLY A 47 33.01 -18.57 -2.21
C GLY A 47 32.49 -19.36 -1.02
N GLY A 48 32.02 -18.70 0.04
CA GLY A 48 31.47 -19.38 1.22
C GLY A 48 32.47 -20.13 2.09
N LEU A 49 33.77 -19.86 1.97
CA LEU A 49 34.81 -20.55 2.74
C LEU A 49 34.64 -20.41 4.28
N PHE A 50 33.98 -19.34 4.71
CA PHE A 50 33.75 -19.05 6.13
C PHE A 50 32.28 -19.01 6.55
N PHE A 51 31.35 -19.18 5.60
CA PHE A 51 29.92 -18.99 5.83
C PHE A 51 29.08 -20.11 5.20
N THR A 52 29.36 -21.36 5.60
CA THR A 52 28.65 -22.55 5.09
C THR A 52 27.21 -22.66 5.58
N ASP A 53 26.89 -22.01 6.71
CA ASP A 53 25.60 -22.15 7.40
C ASP A 53 24.75 -20.87 7.28
N VAL A 54 24.86 -20.16 6.15
CA VAL A 54 24.12 -18.92 5.88
C VAL A 54 23.30 -19.07 4.59
N LEU A 55 22.06 -18.60 4.66
CA LEU A 55 21.21 -18.38 3.49
C LEU A 55 21.11 -16.87 3.25
N LEU A 56 21.45 -16.43 2.04
CA LEU A 56 21.37 -15.03 1.64
C LEU A 56 19.97 -14.74 1.08
N ASP A 57 19.26 -13.79 1.68
CA ASP A 57 17.90 -13.39 1.31
C ASP A 57 17.90 -11.95 0.81
N ILE A 58 17.90 -11.77 -0.51
CA ILE A 58 17.92 -10.47 -1.18
C ILE A 58 16.49 -9.95 -1.31
N VAL A 59 16.18 -8.84 -0.61
CA VAL A 59 14.78 -8.40 -0.45
C VAL A 59 14.34 -7.34 -1.45
N ASP A 60 15.19 -6.43 -1.84
CA ASP A 60 14.85 -5.27 -2.69
C ASP A 60 15.52 -5.38 -4.08
N PHE A 61 15.53 -6.59 -4.65
CA PHE A 61 16.27 -6.87 -5.88
C PHE A 61 15.82 -6.01 -7.06
N ASP A 62 14.54 -5.70 -7.15
CA ASP A 62 13.98 -4.91 -8.25
C ASP A 62 14.45 -3.44 -8.21
N ASP A 63 14.85 -2.93 -7.04
CA ASP A 63 15.38 -1.58 -6.84
C ASP A 63 16.87 -1.45 -7.18
N TRP A 64 17.55 -2.59 -7.40
CA TRP A 64 18.97 -2.58 -7.72
C TRP A 64 19.19 -2.15 -9.18
N LYS A 65 20.33 -1.49 -9.46
CA LYS A 65 20.72 -1.19 -10.83
C LYS A 65 20.91 -2.48 -11.64
N LYS A 66 20.56 -2.46 -12.91
CA LYS A 66 20.65 -3.65 -13.80
C LYS A 66 22.03 -4.31 -13.81
N ASP A 67 23.10 -3.52 -13.75
CA ASP A 67 24.47 -4.05 -13.68
C ASP A 67 24.75 -4.77 -12.35
N ASP A 68 24.24 -4.22 -11.23
CA ASP A 68 24.36 -4.83 -9.91
C ASP A 68 23.53 -6.13 -9.83
N GLN A 69 22.31 -6.12 -10.40
CA GLN A 69 21.47 -7.32 -10.53
C GLN A 69 22.21 -8.43 -11.28
N LYS A 70 22.78 -8.12 -12.44
CA LYS A 70 23.53 -9.06 -13.27
C LYS A 70 24.74 -9.61 -12.52
N LYS A 71 25.52 -8.72 -11.89
CA LYS A 71 26.69 -9.10 -11.07
C LYS A 71 26.30 -10.04 -9.92
N LEU A 72 25.20 -9.75 -9.21
CA LEU A 72 24.69 -10.59 -8.13
C LEU A 72 24.38 -12.01 -8.63
N LEU A 73 23.65 -12.12 -9.74
CA LEU A 73 23.24 -13.40 -10.30
C LEU A 73 24.44 -14.24 -10.77
N GLU A 74 25.41 -13.61 -11.45
CA GLU A 74 26.64 -14.28 -11.88
C GLU A 74 27.48 -14.81 -10.70
N LEU A 75 27.51 -14.08 -9.60
CA LEU A 75 28.19 -14.51 -8.38
C LEU A 75 27.41 -15.61 -7.66
N ALA A 76 26.08 -15.49 -7.58
CA ALA A 76 25.20 -16.46 -6.92
C ALA A 76 25.24 -17.84 -7.60
N GLU A 77 25.31 -17.89 -8.94
CA GLU A 77 25.45 -19.16 -9.69
C GLU A 77 26.74 -19.93 -9.38
N LYS A 78 27.79 -19.21 -9.02
CA LYS A 78 29.13 -19.77 -8.71
C LYS A 78 29.32 -20.04 -7.21
N ALA A 79 28.49 -19.45 -6.39
CA ALA A 79 28.61 -19.53 -4.95
C ALA A 79 28.16 -20.89 -4.39
N LYS A 80 28.74 -21.27 -3.26
CA LYS A 80 28.35 -22.46 -2.49
C LYS A 80 27.29 -22.13 -1.41
N ILE A 81 26.87 -20.90 -1.33
CA ILE A 81 25.89 -20.39 -0.38
C ILE A 81 24.50 -20.42 -1.05
N ASP A 82 23.48 -20.80 -0.32
CA ASP A 82 22.10 -20.69 -0.80
C ASP A 82 21.68 -19.22 -0.92
N VAL A 83 21.18 -18.82 -2.08
CA VAL A 83 20.72 -17.45 -2.37
C VAL A 83 19.24 -17.47 -2.72
N ILE A 84 18.46 -16.65 -2.05
CA ILE A 84 17.08 -16.38 -2.41
C ILE A 84 16.99 -14.92 -2.89
N VAL A 85 16.40 -14.73 -4.05
CA VAL A 85 16.13 -13.41 -4.64
C VAL A 85 14.62 -13.17 -4.63
N ARG A 86 14.18 -12.09 -3.99
CA ARG A 86 12.78 -11.66 -3.99
C ARG A 86 12.55 -10.63 -5.08
N THR A 87 11.51 -10.85 -5.89
CA THR A 87 11.12 -9.93 -6.97
C THR A 87 9.61 -9.87 -7.09
N GLU A 88 9.07 -8.74 -7.51
CA GLU A 88 7.66 -8.60 -7.91
C GLU A 88 7.52 -8.80 -9.42
N GLU A 89 8.62 -8.66 -10.17
CA GLU A 89 8.66 -8.85 -11.63
C GLU A 89 8.61 -10.33 -12.02
N SER A 90 8.15 -10.59 -13.24
CA SER A 90 8.24 -11.93 -13.83
C SER A 90 9.65 -12.19 -14.31
N VAL A 91 10.33 -13.16 -13.73
CA VAL A 91 11.68 -13.55 -14.09
C VAL A 91 11.64 -14.93 -14.81
N LYS A 92 12.45 -15.08 -15.86
CA LYS A 92 12.67 -16.38 -16.48
C LYS A 92 13.87 -17.05 -15.79
N ALA A 93 13.60 -17.85 -14.78
CA ALA A 93 14.62 -18.60 -14.05
C ALA A 93 14.23 -20.08 -13.96
N LYS A 94 15.23 -20.94 -13.72
CA LYS A 94 15.03 -22.39 -13.62
C LYS A 94 14.29 -22.77 -12.33
N ASP A 95 14.68 -22.13 -11.23
CA ASP A 95 14.11 -22.36 -9.90
C ASP A 95 13.35 -21.09 -9.46
N ILE A 96 12.06 -21.05 -9.76
CA ILE A 96 11.17 -19.95 -9.42
C ILE A 96 9.93 -20.46 -8.68
N LEU A 97 9.60 -19.80 -7.57
CA LEU A 97 8.35 -19.97 -6.85
C LEU A 97 7.55 -18.67 -6.92
N VAL A 98 6.34 -18.74 -7.45
CA VAL A 98 5.45 -17.58 -7.54
C VAL A 98 4.53 -17.55 -6.33
N LEU A 99 4.63 -16.49 -5.54
CA LEU A 99 3.82 -16.22 -4.35
C LEU A 99 3.09 -14.91 -4.56
N ALA A 100 1.92 -14.98 -5.18
CA ALA A 100 1.11 -13.82 -5.53
C ALA A 100 -0.12 -13.70 -4.62
N LEU A 101 -0.49 -12.46 -4.29
CA LEU A 101 -1.71 -12.15 -3.57
C LEU A 101 -2.92 -12.10 -4.53
N PRO A 102 -4.14 -12.28 -4.01
CA PRO A 102 -5.34 -11.97 -4.76
C PRO A 102 -5.36 -10.51 -5.21
N LYS A 103 -6.02 -10.22 -6.33
CA LYS A 103 -6.20 -8.83 -6.74
C LYS A 103 -7.09 -8.08 -5.75
N PRO A 104 -6.92 -6.76 -5.54
CA PRO A 104 -7.67 -6.00 -4.54
C PRO A 104 -9.19 -6.16 -4.60
N TRP A 105 -9.74 -6.43 -5.78
CA TRP A 105 -11.19 -6.62 -6.00
C TRP A 105 -11.66 -8.07 -5.88
N GLU A 106 -10.78 -9.04 -5.62
CA GLU A 106 -11.11 -10.45 -5.46
C GLU A 106 -11.43 -10.77 -3.98
N HIS A 107 -12.49 -10.18 -3.45
CA HIS A 107 -12.86 -10.24 -2.02
C HIS A 107 -12.95 -11.66 -1.48
N GLU A 108 -13.57 -12.60 -2.21
CA GLU A 108 -13.67 -13.99 -1.79
C GLU A 108 -12.30 -14.65 -1.59
N LYS A 109 -11.37 -14.42 -2.52
CA LYS A 109 -10.01 -14.96 -2.41
C LYS A 109 -9.24 -14.34 -1.25
N TRP A 110 -9.47 -13.05 -0.96
CA TRP A 110 -8.90 -12.41 0.21
C TRP A 110 -9.47 -12.98 1.50
N THR A 111 -10.79 -13.24 1.57
CA THR A 111 -11.40 -13.92 2.71
C THR A 111 -10.81 -15.32 2.92
N ASP A 112 -10.57 -16.07 1.84
CA ASP A 112 -9.92 -17.37 1.91
C ASP A 112 -8.46 -17.25 2.39
N TYR A 113 -7.73 -16.24 1.92
CA TYR A 113 -6.38 -15.92 2.39
C TYR A 113 -6.38 -15.64 3.90
N VAL A 114 -7.24 -14.73 4.39
CA VAL A 114 -7.37 -14.42 5.82
C VAL A 114 -7.73 -15.69 6.63
N SER A 115 -8.64 -16.51 6.13
CA SER A 115 -9.00 -17.79 6.78
C SER A 115 -7.81 -18.74 6.92
N GLN A 116 -6.95 -18.81 5.90
CA GLN A 116 -5.72 -19.60 5.96
C GLN A 116 -4.72 -19.01 6.97
N ARG A 117 -4.59 -17.68 7.02
CA ARG A 117 -3.73 -17.01 8.00
C ARG A 117 -4.20 -17.27 9.42
N LEU A 118 -5.50 -17.14 9.72
CA LEU A 118 -6.10 -17.44 11.01
C LEU A 118 -5.76 -18.88 11.47
N LYS A 119 -5.99 -19.85 10.61
CA LYS A 119 -5.65 -21.26 10.90
C LYS A 119 -4.16 -21.43 11.22
N LYS A 120 -3.29 -20.75 10.48
CA LYS A 120 -1.85 -20.85 10.69
C LYS A 120 -1.40 -20.29 12.04
N HIS A 121 -2.05 -19.24 12.52
CA HIS A 121 -1.84 -18.68 13.85
C HIS A 121 -2.60 -19.43 14.96
N GLY A 122 -3.19 -20.60 14.64
CA GLY A 122 -3.90 -21.43 15.61
C GLY A 122 -5.27 -20.88 16.02
N ILE A 123 -5.82 -19.93 15.27
CA ILE A 123 -7.14 -19.36 15.53
C ILE A 123 -8.20 -20.14 14.80
N SER A 124 -9.19 -20.63 15.56
CA SER A 124 -10.41 -21.23 15.02
C SER A 124 -11.45 -20.12 14.82
N ALA A 125 -11.71 -19.77 13.58
CA ALA A 125 -12.63 -18.68 13.24
C ALA A 125 -13.56 -19.08 12.10
N SER A 126 -14.77 -18.51 12.12
CA SER A 126 -15.73 -18.64 11.03
C SER A 126 -15.29 -17.86 9.79
N ARG A 127 -15.87 -18.20 8.62
CA ARG A 127 -15.67 -17.41 7.39
C ARG A 127 -16.07 -15.94 7.60
N ARG A 128 -17.15 -15.69 8.35
CA ARG A 128 -17.64 -14.35 8.67
C ARG A 128 -16.59 -13.52 9.42
N LEU A 129 -15.85 -14.12 10.36
CA LEU A 129 -14.75 -13.43 11.05
C LEU A 129 -13.60 -13.08 10.10
N ALA A 130 -13.29 -13.96 9.15
CA ALA A 130 -12.27 -13.66 8.14
C ALA A 130 -12.71 -12.52 7.21
N GLU A 131 -13.98 -12.45 6.82
CA GLU A 131 -14.56 -11.34 6.07
C GLU A 131 -14.46 -10.04 6.86
N LEU A 132 -14.85 -10.03 8.12
CA LEU A 132 -14.78 -8.86 8.99
C LEU A 132 -13.34 -8.32 9.14
N ILE A 133 -12.36 -9.21 9.33
CA ILE A 133 -10.94 -8.82 9.39
C ILE A 133 -10.51 -8.19 8.06
N PHE A 134 -10.87 -8.81 6.92
CA PHE A 134 -10.53 -8.25 5.62
C PHE A 134 -11.21 -6.90 5.36
N GLU A 135 -12.49 -6.74 5.73
CA GLU A 135 -13.22 -5.47 5.64
C GLU A 135 -12.53 -4.36 6.44
N LYS A 136 -11.97 -4.67 7.61
CA LYS A 136 -11.26 -3.71 8.46
C LYS A 136 -9.85 -3.39 7.98
N VAL A 137 -9.13 -4.37 7.48
CA VAL A 137 -7.69 -4.24 7.15
C VAL A 137 -7.45 -3.90 5.69
N GLY A 138 -8.29 -4.41 4.78
CA GLY A 138 -8.12 -4.29 3.34
C GLY A 138 -7.07 -5.25 2.76
N PRO A 139 -6.75 -5.11 1.46
CA PRO A 139 -5.88 -6.03 0.71
C PRO A 139 -4.39 -5.79 0.97
N ASN A 140 -3.93 -6.07 2.19
CA ASN A 140 -2.54 -5.95 2.60
C ASN A 140 -2.15 -7.12 3.51
N ASP A 141 -1.28 -8.01 3.01
CA ASP A 141 -0.90 -9.24 3.69
C ASP A 141 -0.14 -9.00 4.99
N GLU A 142 0.77 -8.02 5.04
CA GLU A 142 1.55 -7.69 6.23
C GLU A 142 0.65 -7.13 7.35
N LEU A 143 -0.32 -6.28 7.00
CA LEU A 143 -1.27 -5.74 7.98
C LEU A 143 -2.22 -6.81 8.47
N ILE A 144 -2.77 -7.65 7.57
CA ILE A 144 -3.63 -8.78 7.93
C ILE A 144 -2.91 -9.69 8.92
N ASP A 145 -1.67 -10.04 8.62
CA ASP A 145 -0.90 -10.96 9.47
C ASP A 145 -0.64 -10.37 10.86
N ARG A 146 -0.27 -9.09 10.95
CA ARG A 146 -0.07 -8.38 12.23
C ARG A 146 -1.35 -8.29 13.06
N GLU A 147 -2.50 -8.03 12.42
CA GLU A 147 -3.78 -7.98 13.13
C GLU A 147 -4.18 -9.36 13.64
N ILE A 148 -3.92 -10.41 12.87
CA ILE A 148 -4.14 -11.80 13.30
C ILE A 148 -3.19 -12.18 14.43
N GLU A 149 -1.92 -11.78 14.40
CA GLU A 149 -0.98 -11.97 15.50
C GLU A 149 -1.47 -11.32 16.81
N LYS A 150 -2.00 -10.09 16.74
CA LYS A 150 -2.61 -9.44 17.91
C LYS A 150 -3.78 -10.25 18.47
N LEU A 151 -4.67 -10.74 17.60
CA LEU A 151 -5.78 -11.62 18.02
C LEU A 151 -5.28 -12.91 18.66
N ALA A 152 -4.27 -13.55 18.09
CA ALA A 152 -3.68 -14.78 18.60
C ALA A 152 -3.07 -14.62 20.02
N CYS A 153 -2.56 -13.41 20.34
CA CYS A 153 -2.07 -13.10 21.68
C CYS A 153 -3.20 -13.05 22.74
N VAL A 154 -4.46 -12.87 22.32
CA VAL A 154 -5.59 -12.71 23.24
C VAL A 154 -6.40 -13.99 23.35
N THR A 155 -6.71 -14.62 22.20
CA THR A 155 -7.54 -15.83 22.16
C THR A 155 -7.34 -16.63 20.87
N ASN A 156 -7.60 -17.93 20.94
CA ASN A 156 -7.66 -18.81 19.76
C ASN A 156 -9.10 -18.97 19.21
N GLN A 157 -10.10 -18.38 19.84
CA GLN A 157 -11.52 -18.43 19.45
C GLN A 157 -12.15 -17.03 19.58
N PRO A 158 -11.80 -16.08 18.69
CA PRO A 158 -12.34 -14.72 18.77
C PRO A 158 -13.82 -14.67 18.41
N THR A 159 -14.55 -13.76 19.06
CA THR A 159 -15.91 -13.37 18.67
C THR A 159 -15.86 -12.16 17.72
N GLU A 160 -16.98 -11.82 17.06
CA GLU A 160 -17.07 -10.62 16.22
C GLU A 160 -16.81 -9.35 17.02
N GLU A 161 -17.36 -9.26 18.25
CA GLU A 161 -17.15 -8.11 19.13
C GLU A 161 -15.66 -7.93 19.48
N LEU A 162 -14.95 -9.03 19.70
CA LEU A 162 -13.52 -8.97 20.01
C LEU A 162 -12.70 -8.55 18.79
N VAL A 163 -13.05 -9.03 17.60
CA VAL A 163 -12.44 -8.58 16.34
C VAL A 163 -12.70 -7.09 16.14
N GLU A 164 -13.93 -6.60 16.41
CA GLU A 164 -14.24 -5.18 16.33
C GLU A 164 -13.39 -4.32 17.26
N GLN A 165 -13.06 -4.81 18.45
CA GLN A 165 -12.26 -4.09 19.45
C GLN A 165 -10.76 -4.14 19.19
N ILE A 166 -10.22 -5.28 18.75
CA ILE A 166 -8.77 -5.52 18.66
C ILE A 166 -8.21 -5.19 17.29
N VAL A 167 -8.93 -5.59 16.22
CA VAL A 167 -8.46 -5.39 14.85
C VAL A 167 -8.62 -3.93 14.47
N SER A 168 -7.49 -3.28 14.22
CA SER A 168 -7.47 -1.88 13.81
C SER A 168 -8.09 -1.73 12.42
N PHE A 169 -8.78 -0.62 12.22
CA PHE A 169 -9.29 -0.24 10.92
C PHE A 169 -8.14 0.37 10.10
N HIS A 170 -7.70 -0.32 9.05
CA HIS A 170 -6.57 0.09 8.21
C HIS A 170 -6.99 0.55 6.81
N SER A 171 -8.28 0.72 6.57
CA SER A 171 -8.80 1.04 5.25
C SER A 171 -8.29 2.40 4.76
N ARG A 172 -7.07 2.39 4.22
CA ARG A 172 -6.59 3.52 3.40
C ARG A 172 -7.48 3.74 2.18
N GLY A 173 -8.15 2.68 1.70
CA GLY A 173 -9.10 2.74 0.61
C GLY A 173 -10.26 3.67 0.89
N ASP A 174 -10.85 3.59 2.08
CA ASP A 174 -11.99 4.45 2.46
C ASP A 174 -11.57 5.91 2.63
N ILE A 175 -10.37 6.16 3.20
CA ILE A 175 -9.86 7.53 3.29
C ILE A 175 -9.51 8.07 1.89
N GLU A 176 -8.97 7.24 1.01
CA GLU A 176 -8.72 7.65 -0.37
C GLU A 176 -10.04 7.92 -1.10
N GLU A 177 -11.06 7.07 -0.90
CA GLU A 177 -12.40 7.30 -1.44
C GLU A 177 -13.00 8.59 -0.92
N LEU A 178 -12.91 8.85 0.39
CA LEU A 178 -13.31 10.11 1.01
C LEU A 178 -12.61 11.30 0.32
N CYS A 179 -11.29 11.25 0.16
CA CYS A 179 -10.52 12.30 -0.49
C CYS A 179 -11.02 12.59 -1.91
N PHE A 180 -11.31 11.54 -2.69
CA PHE A 180 -11.87 11.68 -4.03
C PHE A 180 -13.31 12.23 -4.02
N LYS A 181 -14.18 11.78 -3.11
CA LYS A 181 -15.54 12.32 -2.96
C LYS A 181 -15.51 13.82 -2.63
N VAL A 182 -14.64 14.24 -1.71
CA VAL A 182 -14.46 15.65 -1.34
C VAL A 182 -13.99 16.46 -2.55
N SER A 183 -12.94 16.01 -3.25
CA SER A 183 -12.42 16.74 -4.43
C SER A 183 -13.32 16.69 -5.65
N MET A 184 -14.27 15.77 -5.70
CA MET A 184 -15.34 15.73 -6.72
C MET A 184 -16.54 16.62 -6.37
N GLY A 185 -16.58 17.21 -5.16
CA GLY A 185 -17.72 17.99 -4.68
C GLY A 185 -18.91 17.15 -4.23
N ASN A 186 -18.72 15.83 -4.03
CA ASN A 186 -19.77 14.93 -3.56
C ASN A 186 -19.83 14.92 -2.02
N PHE A 187 -20.25 16.04 -1.43
CA PHE A 187 -20.29 16.23 0.02
C PHE A 187 -21.40 15.44 0.71
N GLU A 188 -22.49 15.12 -0.01
CA GLU A 188 -23.59 14.32 0.53
C GLU A 188 -23.15 12.91 0.91
N GLU A 189 -22.23 12.34 0.14
CA GLU A 189 -21.62 11.03 0.43
C GLU A 189 -20.36 11.16 1.29
N ALA A 190 -19.62 12.27 1.18
CA ALA A 190 -18.37 12.46 1.93
C ALA A 190 -18.60 12.59 3.44
N HIS A 191 -19.64 13.30 3.92
CA HIS A 191 -19.92 13.47 5.34
C HIS A 191 -20.25 12.16 6.06
N PRO A 192 -21.16 11.29 5.56
CA PRO A 192 -21.41 9.98 6.18
C PRO A 192 -20.17 9.09 6.18
N LEU A 193 -19.41 9.07 5.06
CA LEU A 193 -18.18 8.28 4.96
C LEU A 193 -17.13 8.76 5.96
N LEU A 194 -16.93 10.08 6.10
CA LEU A 194 -16.04 10.66 7.11
C LEU A 194 -16.44 10.23 8.52
N SER A 195 -17.75 10.30 8.84
CA SER A 195 -18.27 9.87 10.15
C SER A 195 -18.01 8.39 10.43
N ALA A 196 -18.09 7.53 9.41
CA ALA A 196 -17.77 6.11 9.54
C ALA A 196 -16.26 5.89 9.77
N ILE A 197 -15.41 6.56 9.00
CA ILE A 197 -13.95 6.49 9.11
C ILE A 197 -13.48 6.94 10.50
N LEU A 198 -13.99 8.07 11.00
CA LEU A 198 -13.58 8.66 12.27
C LEU A 198 -13.99 7.86 13.52
N LYS A 199 -14.82 6.82 13.37
CA LYS A 199 -15.09 5.87 14.47
C LYS A 199 -13.86 5.03 14.83
N ASN A 200 -13.02 4.73 13.83
CA ASN A 200 -11.95 3.75 13.96
C ASN A 200 -10.59 4.29 13.45
N THR A 201 -10.51 5.57 13.10
CA THR A 201 -9.32 6.19 12.52
C THR A 201 -9.03 7.53 13.21
N GLU A 202 -7.76 7.75 13.51
CA GLU A 202 -7.28 9.01 14.07
C GLU A 202 -7.52 10.19 13.12
N ALA A 203 -8.10 11.26 13.63
CA ALA A 203 -8.41 12.47 12.86
C ALA A 203 -7.18 13.06 12.14
N VAL A 204 -6.01 13.00 12.77
CA VAL A 204 -4.74 13.48 12.20
C VAL A 204 -4.37 12.72 10.93
N LEU A 205 -4.63 11.41 10.87
CA LEU A 205 -4.37 10.61 9.67
C LEU A 205 -5.28 11.04 8.51
N VAL A 206 -6.57 11.29 8.78
CA VAL A 206 -7.52 11.77 7.77
C VAL A 206 -7.08 13.12 7.20
N VAL A 207 -6.68 14.06 8.07
CA VAL A 207 -6.17 15.37 7.66
C VAL A 207 -4.91 15.25 6.81
N SER A 208 -3.97 14.41 7.22
CA SER A 208 -2.74 14.15 6.46
C SER A 208 -3.01 13.60 5.05
N MET A 209 -3.99 12.68 4.93
CA MET A 209 -4.37 12.11 3.63
C MET A 209 -5.10 13.11 2.74
N LEU A 210 -5.98 13.97 3.32
CA LEU A 210 -6.61 15.09 2.60
C LEU A 210 -5.56 16.10 2.12
N ALA A 211 -4.59 16.46 2.96
CA ALA A 211 -3.52 17.39 2.60
C ALA A 211 -2.68 16.85 1.43
N ARG A 212 -2.27 15.58 1.49
CA ARG A 212 -1.56 14.92 0.40
C ARG A 212 -2.40 14.88 -0.88
N HIS A 213 -3.71 14.61 -0.77
CA HIS A 213 -4.61 14.54 -1.89
C HIS A 213 -4.71 15.89 -2.63
N PHE A 214 -4.96 16.98 -1.91
CA PHE A 214 -5.06 18.30 -2.51
C PHE A 214 -3.71 18.84 -3.00
N LEU A 215 -2.59 18.46 -2.36
CA LEU A 215 -1.25 18.78 -2.85
C LEU A 215 -0.95 18.06 -4.17
N ASP A 216 -1.32 16.79 -4.32
CA ASP A 216 -1.16 16.05 -5.57
C ASP A 216 -2.01 16.69 -6.70
N LEU A 217 -3.25 17.08 -6.38
CA LEU A 217 -4.13 17.78 -7.31
C LEU A 217 -3.57 19.16 -7.71
N TYR A 218 -3.02 19.92 -6.76
CA TYR A 218 -2.37 21.20 -7.01
C TYR A 218 -1.18 21.07 -7.97
N LYS A 219 -0.32 20.07 -7.76
CA LYS A 219 0.78 19.76 -8.68
C LYS A 219 0.29 19.46 -10.08
N LEU A 220 -0.81 18.70 -10.22
CA LEU A 220 -1.39 18.38 -11.53
C LEU A 220 -1.97 19.61 -12.23
N VAL A 221 -2.67 20.49 -11.50
CA VAL A 221 -3.23 21.74 -12.03
C VAL A 221 -2.12 22.69 -12.52
N LEU A 222 -0.98 22.75 -11.81
CA LEU A 222 0.16 23.56 -12.24
C LEU A 222 0.94 22.96 -13.41
N PHE A 223 0.95 21.64 -13.54
CA PHE A 223 1.75 20.94 -14.54
C PHE A 223 1.04 20.78 -15.89
N LEU A 224 -0.29 20.66 -15.88
CA LEU A 224 -1.08 20.36 -17.06
C LEU A 224 -1.89 21.60 -17.53
N GLU A 225 -1.90 21.85 -18.82
CA GLU A 225 -2.88 22.76 -19.41
C GLU A 225 -4.30 22.20 -19.22
N ARG A 226 -5.25 23.06 -18.88
CA ARG A 226 -6.65 22.67 -18.61
C ARG A 226 -7.33 22.13 -19.86
N GLN A 227 -7.72 20.85 -19.83
CA GLN A 227 -8.44 20.15 -20.90
C GLN A 227 -9.52 19.26 -20.29
N GLU A 228 -10.55 18.94 -21.08
CA GLU A 228 -11.62 18.02 -20.64
C GLU A 228 -11.13 16.57 -20.53
N THR A 229 -10.23 16.16 -21.39
CA THR A 229 -9.70 14.79 -21.42
C THR A 229 -8.21 14.79 -21.73
N TYR A 230 -7.50 13.81 -21.20
CA TYR A 230 -6.07 13.64 -21.41
C TYR A 230 -5.76 12.28 -22.02
N PRO A 231 -4.91 12.22 -23.08
CA PRO A 231 -4.48 10.96 -23.65
C PRO A 231 -3.51 10.25 -22.69
N TRP A 232 -3.50 8.91 -22.74
CA TRP A 232 -2.69 8.08 -21.87
C TRP A 232 -1.19 8.47 -21.75
N PRO A 233 -0.48 8.82 -22.85
CA PRO A 233 0.93 9.26 -22.74
C PRO A 233 1.12 10.51 -21.88
N VAL A 234 0.16 11.44 -21.88
CA VAL A 234 0.21 12.65 -21.04
C VAL A 234 0.01 12.29 -19.59
N ILE A 235 -0.94 11.40 -19.28
CA ILE A 235 -1.18 10.88 -17.92
C ILE A 235 0.07 10.21 -17.37
N LYS A 236 0.70 9.34 -18.17
CA LYS A 236 1.94 8.66 -17.78
C LYS A 236 3.07 9.64 -17.52
N LYS A 237 3.28 10.62 -18.41
CA LYS A 237 4.31 11.65 -18.22
C LYS A 237 4.08 12.49 -16.96
N ALA A 238 2.83 12.89 -16.68
CA ALA A 238 2.49 13.64 -15.48
C ALA A 238 2.76 12.82 -14.21
N SER A 239 2.37 11.55 -14.19
CA SER A 239 2.64 10.61 -13.10
C SER A 239 4.13 10.50 -12.78
N GLU A 240 4.96 10.26 -13.80
CA GLU A 240 6.40 10.12 -13.67
C GLU A 240 7.08 11.43 -13.22
N SER A 241 6.68 12.57 -13.83
CA SER A 241 7.30 13.87 -13.54
C SER A 241 6.97 14.40 -12.14
N LEU A 242 5.77 14.11 -11.63
CA LEU A 242 5.29 14.62 -10.34
C LEU A 242 5.44 13.62 -9.18
N GLY A 243 5.86 12.39 -9.46
CA GLY A 243 5.96 11.33 -8.47
C GLY A 243 4.62 10.91 -7.88
N ILE A 244 3.52 11.05 -8.65
CA ILE A 244 2.18 10.64 -8.26
C ILE A 244 1.89 9.28 -8.89
N GLY A 245 1.40 8.32 -8.12
CA GLY A 245 1.09 6.97 -8.63
C GLY A 245 0.19 7.00 -9.88
N LEU A 246 0.51 6.20 -10.91
CA LEU A 246 -0.14 6.24 -12.23
C LEU A 246 -1.66 6.05 -12.16
N GLY A 247 -2.14 5.08 -11.35
CA GLY A 247 -3.58 4.86 -11.16
C GLY A 247 -4.29 6.05 -10.50
N ARG A 248 -3.62 6.70 -9.55
CA ARG A 248 -4.12 7.90 -8.87
C ARG A 248 -4.17 9.10 -9.82
N THR A 249 -3.12 9.30 -10.63
CA THR A 249 -3.10 10.34 -11.68
C THR A 249 -4.20 10.13 -12.68
N ALA A 250 -4.40 8.89 -13.16
CA ALA A 250 -5.48 8.55 -14.09
C ALA A 250 -6.86 8.87 -13.49
N LYS A 251 -7.08 8.58 -12.20
CA LYS A 251 -8.32 8.86 -11.48
C LYS A 251 -8.59 10.36 -11.36
N PHE A 252 -7.58 11.17 -11.03
CA PHE A 252 -7.70 12.64 -11.01
C PHE A 252 -8.09 13.22 -12.37
N LEU A 253 -7.56 12.65 -13.45
CA LEU A 253 -7.76 13.13 -14.81
C LEU A 253 -9.00 12.52 -15.49
N GLY A 254 -9.82 11.79 -14.76
CA GLY A 254 -11.06 11.20 -15.24
C GLY A 254 -10.87 10.10 -16.29
N PHE A 255 -9.73 9.41 -16.27
CA PHE A 255 -9.45 8.33 -17.21
C PHE A 255 -10.07 7.00 -16.76
N SER A 256 -10.89 6.39 -17.63
CA SER A 256 -11.50 5.10 -17.41
C SER A 256 -10.89 4.02 -18.31
N PHE A 257 -10.36 2.93 -17.70
CA PHE A 257 -9.81 1.80 -18.44
C PHE A 257 -10.86 0.90 -19.11
N LYS A 258 -12.12 0.98 -18.69
CA LYS A 258 -13.18 0.06 -19.14
C LYS A 258 -14.19 0.68 -20.10
N GLY A 259 -13.97 1.90 -20.59
CA GLY A 259 -14.92 2.56 -21.50
C GLY A 259 -16.31 2.78 -20.90
N GLY A 260 -16.42 2.88 -19.58
CA GLY A 260 -17.65 3.16 -18.85
C GLY A 260 -17.97 4.65 -18.78
N ASP A 261 -18.91 5.02 -17.91
CA ASP A 261 -19.37 6.38 -17.69
C ASP A 261 -18.23 7.39 -17.57
N LYS A 262 -18.42 8.59 -18.09
CA LYS A 262 -17.46 9.70 -17.98
C LYS A 262 -17.11 9.92 -16.51
N VAL A 263 -15.90 9.55 -16.12
CA VAL A 263 -15.36 9.89 -14.80
C VAL A 263 -15.00 11.37 -14.81
N LEU A 264 -15.36 12.09 -13.77
CA LEU A 264 -15.11 13.52 -13.66
C LEU A 264 -13.61 13.81 -13.65
N ASN A 265 -13.18 14.74 -14.53
CA ASN A 265 -11.83 15.26 -14.50
C ASN A 265 -11.73 16.38 -13.47
N HIS A 266 -10.99 16.15 -12.37
CA HIS A 266 -10.87 17.09 -11.26
C HIS A 266 -10.25 18.44 -11.67
N ILE A 267 -9.33 18.45 -12.64
CA ILE A 267 -8.70 19.71 -13.14
C ILE A 267 -9.75 20.69 -13.66
N THR A 268 -10.91 20.21 -14.13
CA THR A 268 -11.97 21.11 -14.62
C THR A 268 -12.68 21.87 -13.49
N LEU A 269 -12.61 21.39 -12.26
CA LEU A 269 -13.24 22.01 -11.08
C LEU A 269 -12.33 23.00 -10.36
N TYR A 270 -11.02 22.90 -10.55
CA TYR A 270 -10.05 23.63 -9.78
C TYR A 270 -9.16 24.51 -10.65
N ASP A 271 -8.74 25.62 -10.07
CA ASP A 271 -7.61 26.43 -10.48
C ASP A 271 -6.59 26.52 -9.33
N ALA A 272 -5.46 27.16 -9.57
CA ALA A 272 -4.40 27.29 -8.56
C ALA A 272 -4.90 28.05 -7.32
N GLU A 273 -5.67 29.13 -7.50
CA GLU A 273 -6.16 29.99 -6.43
C GLU A 273 -7.12 29.22 -5.48
N LYS A 274 -8.06 28.42 -6.03
CA LYS A 274 -8.94 27.59 -5.23
C LYS A 274 -8.17 26.57 -4.41
N LEU A 275 -7.16 25.93 -5.01
CA LEU A 275 -6.35 24.92 -4.34
C LEU A 275 -5.44 25.55 -3.26
N GLU A 276 -4.88 26.72 -3.49
CA GLU A 276 -4.14 27.45 -2.47
C GLU A 276 -5.02 27.78 -1.26
N LYS A 277 -6.25 28.25 -1.48
CA LYS A 277 -7.21 28.47 -0.40
C LYS A 277 -7.50 27.18 0.40
N ILE A 278 -7.69 26.06 -0.30
CA ILE A 278 -7.96 24.76 0.34
C ILE A 278 -6.72 24.29 1.14
N LEU A 279 -5.52 24.42 0.59
CA LEU A 279 -4.29 24.04 1.28
C LEU A 279 -4.01 24.92 2.52
N ASP A 280 -4.33 26.21 2.46
CA ASP A 280 -4.27 27.11 3.63
C ASP A 280 -5.26 26.64 4.72
N ARG A 281 -6.50 26.31 4.35
CA ARG A 281 -7.48 25.75 5.30
C ARG A 281 -7.04 24.42 5.90
N LEU A 282 -6.38 23.56 5.12
CA LEU A 282 -5.82 22.30 5.62
C LEU A 282 -4.68 22.51 6.60
N TYR A 283 -3.83 23.50 6.35
CA TYR A 283 -2.79 23.89 7.33
C TYR A 283 -3.39 24.29 8.68
N TRP A 284 -4.42 25.15 8.69
CA TRP A 284 -5.11 25.51 9.91
C TRP A 284 -5.86 24.35 10.55
N LEU A 285 -6.47 23.49 9.75
CA LEU A 285 -7.14 22.27 10.23
C LEU A 285 -6.16 21.33 10.95
N ASP A 286 -4.97 21.15 10.43
CA ASP A 286 -3.93 20.31 11.07
C ASP A 286 -3.57 20.81 12.46
N LEU A 287 -3.44 22.13 12.64
CA LEU A 287 -3.20 22.74 13.94
C LEU A 287 -4.38 22.56 14.88
N VAL A 288 -5.60 22.78 14.39
CA VAL A 288 -6.82 22.68 15.20
C VAL A 288 -7.04 21.24 15.66
N VAL A 289 -6.93 20.25 14.78
CA VAL A 289 -7.15 18.83 15.10
C VAL A 289 -6.21 18.33 16.19
N LYS A 290 -5.00 18.85 16.26
CA LYS A 290 -3.99 18.51 17.28
C LYS A 290 -4.24 19.18 18.64
N SER A 291 -5.07 20.20 18.69
CA SER A 291 -5.28 21.03 19.89
C SER A 291 -6.71 21.04 20.43
N THR A 292 -7.68 20.57 19.66
CA THR A 292 -9.10 20.61 20.05
C THR A 292 -9.56 19.28 20.68
N PRO A 293 -10.49 19.31 21.64
CA PRO A 293 -11.16 18.09 22.13
C PRO A 293 -12.18 17.51 21.14
N THR A 294 -12.55 18.24 20.09
CA THR A 294 -13.56 17.83 19.09
C THR A 294 -12.98 17.83 17.66
N PRO A 295 -11.92 17.03 17.37
CA PRO A 295 -11.26 17.04 16.07
C PRO A 295 -12.19 16.64 14.92
N ASN A 296 -13.13 15.74 15.17
CA ASN A 296 -14.08 15.28 14.16
C ASN A 296 -14.94 16.41 13.61
N LEU A 297 -15.45 17.30 14.47
CA LEU A 297 -16.24 18.44 14.06
C LEU A 297 -15.45 19.42 13.19
N ALA A 298 -14.16 19.60 13.50
CA ALA A 298 -13.28 20.46 12.71
C ALA A 298 -13.11 19.94 11.26
N ILE A 299 -12.99 18.61 11.08
CA ILE A 299 -12.88 18.03 9.74
C ILE A 299 -14.20 18.17 8.96
N HIS A 300 -15.36 17.95 9.60
CA HIS A 300 -16.66 18.21 8.96
C HIS A 300 -16.80 19.66 8.51
N SER A 301 -16.42 20.60 9.36
CA SER A 301 -16.42 22.04 9.01
C SER A 301 -15.49 22.36 7.84
N PHE A 302 -14.34 21.69 7.76
CA PHE A 302 -13.43 21.82 6.63
C PHE A 302 -14.10 21.34 5.30
N LEU A 303 -14.81 20.22 5.31
CA LEU A 303 -15.56 19.77 4.13
C LEU A 303 -16.54 20.84 3.64
N ASP A 304 -17.26 21.48 4.56
CA ASP A 304 -18.18 22.58 4.23
C ASP A 304 -17.46 23.81 3.66
N GLN A 305 -16.25 24.12 4.16
CA GLN A 305 -15.41 25.19 3.60
C GLN A 305 -14.97 24.87 2.17
N VAL A 306 -14.57 23.61 1.89
CA VAL A 306 -14.23 23.18 0.52
C VAL A 306 -15.45 23.32 -0.40
N ARG A 307 -16.65 22.95 0.09
CA ARG A 307 -17.91 23.13 -0.64
C ARG A 307 -18.13 24.59 -1.04
N GLN A 308 -17.91 25.53 -0.10
CA GLN A 308 -18.03 26.96 -0.37
C GLN A 308 -17.04 27.44 -1.43
N ILE A 309 -15.76 27.06 -1.30
CA ILE A 309 -14.71 27.43 -2.27
C ILE A 309 -15.04 26.90 -3.69
N LEU A 310 -15.61 25.71 -3.80
CA LEU A 310 -16.04 25.18 -5.09
C LEU A 310 -17.27 25.90 -5.66
N GLY A 311 -18.19 26.38 -4.80
CA GLY A 311 -19.40 27.14 -5.20
C GLY A 311 -19.16 28.60 -5.53
N GLU A 312 -18.05 29.20 -5.13
CA GLU A 312 -17.71 30.61 -5.43
C GLU A 312 -17.36 30.90 -6.91
N GLY A 313 -17.56 29.97 -7.82
CA GLY A 313 -17.22 30.10 -9.24
C GLY A 313 -18.31 29.63 -10.19
N THR A 314 -19.52 29.37 -9.69
CA THR A 314 -20.75 29.16 -10.45
C THR A 314 -21.68 30.36 -10.18
#